data_c3bf4ea1dd74ff00066958b3a685159f
#
_entry.id   c3bf4ea1dd74ff00066958b3a685159f
#
_cell.length_a   1.000
_cell.length_b   1.000
_cell.length_c   1.000
_cell.angle_alpha   90.00
_cell.angle_beta   90.00
_cell.angle_gamma   90.00
#
_symmetry.space_group_name_H-M   'P 1'
#
loop_
_entity.id
_entity.type
_entity.pdbx_description
1 polymer ?
#
loop_
_entity_poly.entity_id
_entity_poly.type
_entity_poly.pdbx_seq_one_letter_code
_entity_poly.pdbx_strand_id
1 'polypeptide(L)'
;GGYSVDNSTDCIDNSTLLGYLANSIGYPTGTASYITNYFVTSSSTIGQRYKFFSDSGCSTETASVVFGYDDLSNGGSATGLDTSKASNPSAPSTASKLTYNLSCAKMKGSTAAGVTWIKTFMSGSDPTVGTEYTCDVGTNARYALMFVDDSSASALAHGNIIFFEESETAVPTDWDDPDTLRTLQ
;
A
#
# COMPACT_ATOMS: atom_id res chain seq x y z
N GLY A 1 5.65 -2.65 -21.48
CA GLY A 1 5.34 -3.81 -20.68
C GLY A 1 4.30 -3.45 -19.65
N GLY A 2 3.11 -4.05 -19.72
CA GLY A 2 2.08 -3.84 -18.71
C GLY A 2 2.53 -4.54 -17.43
N TYR A 3 2.62 -3.80 -16.34
CA TYR A 3 2.76 -4.38 -15.02
C TYR A 3 1.40 -4.96 -14.66
N SER A 4 1.32 -6.29 -14.54
CA SER A 4 0.19 -6.92 -13.89
C SER A 4 0.35 -6.67 -12.41
N VAL A 5 -0.40 -5.76 -11.90
CA VAL A 5 -0.48 -5.51 -10.47
C VAL A 5 -1.47 -6.49 -9.89
N ASP A 6 -1.11 -7.04 -8.76
CA ASP A 6 -1.89 -8.04 -8.07
C ASP A 6 -3.36 -7.61 -7.94
N ASN A 7 -4.22 -8.38 -8.58
CA ASN A 7 -5.67 -8.30 -8.43
C ASN A 7 -6.12 -9.23 -7.30
N SER A 8 -5.26 -9.44 -6.29
CA SER A 8 -5.61 -10.28 -5.18
C SER A 8 -6.95 -9.84 -4.60
N THR A 9 -7.86 -10.78 -4.59
CA THR A 9 -9.12 -10.68 -3.86
C THR A 9 -9.01 -11.47 -2.56
N ASP A 10 -7.80 -11.89 -2.19
CA ASP A 10 -7.57 -12.72 -1.04
C ASP A 10 -7.92 -11.97 0.24
N CYS A 11 -8.76 -12.59 0.99
CA CYS A 11 -9.20 -12.10 2.28
C CYS A 11 -8.11 -12.36 3.31
N ILE A 12 -7.58 -11.30 3.90
CA ILE A 12 -6.54 -11.37 4.93
C ILE A 12 -7.19 -11.18 6.29
N ASP A 13 -7.28 -12.25 7.08
CA ASP A 13 -7.84 -12.29 8.44
C ASP A 13 -6.79 -12.47 9.54
N ASN A 14 -5.51 -12.34 9.17
CA ASN A 14 -4.39 -12.53 10.08
C ASN A 14 -4.23 -11.32 11.02
N SER A 15 -4.35 -11.58 12.33
CA SER A 15 -4.24 -10.54 13.37
C SER A 15 -2.88 -9.83 13.40
N THR A 16 -1.80 -10.51 13.01
CA THR A 16 -0.46 -9.90 12.92
C THR A 16 -0.43 -8.85 11.81
N LEU A 17 -0.96 -9.18 10.63
CA LEU A 17 -1.03 -8.24 9.49
C LEU A 17 -1.96 -7.06 9.78
N LEU A 18 -3.09 -7.29 10.46
CA LEU A 18 -3.95 -6.22 10.96
C LEU A 18 -3.20 -5.32 11.95
N GLY A 19 -2.36 -5.89 12.81
CA GLY A 19 -1.51 -5.13 13.75
C GLY A 19 -0.55 -4.16 13.06
N TYR A 20 0.00 -4.53 11.91
CA TYR A 20 0.83 -3.62 11.10
C TYR A 20 0.02 -2.45 10.56
N LEU A 21 -1.18 -2.70 10.02
CA LEU A 21 -2.05 -1.63 9.54
C LEU A 21 -2.46 -0.67 10.65
N ALA A 22 -2.67 -1.16 11.88
CA ALA A 22 -2.99 -0.33 13.03
C ALA A 22 -1.94 0.75 13.32
N ASN A 23 -0.66 0.42 13.06
CA ASN A 23 0.47 1.34 13.28
C ASN A 23 0.77 2.25 12.09
N SER A 24 0.14 2.03 10.93
CA SER A 24 0.33 2.84 9.73
C SER A 24 -0.89 3.72 9.43
N ILE A 25 -1.88 3.19 8.75
CA ILE A 25 -3.09 3.92 8.35
C ILE A 25 -4.25 3.73 9.34
N GLY A 26 -4.13 2.79 10.28
CA GLY A 26 -5.25 2.35 11.11
C GLY A 26 -6.34 1.64 10.29
N TYR A 27 -7.43 1.30 10.95
CA TYR A 27 -8.62 0.71 10.33
C TYR A 27 -9.88 0.95 11.19
N PRO A 28 -11.10 0.79 10.63
CA PRO A 28 -12.33 0.94 11.38
C PRO A 28 -12.42 -0.01 12.58
N THR A 29 -12.98 0.45 13.67
CA THR A 29 -13.26 -0.43 14.83
C THR A 29 -14.14 -1.59 14.41
N GLY A 30 -13.81 -2.81 14.86
CA GLY A 30 -14.51 -4.03 14.51
C GLY A 30 -14.08 -4.66 13.19
N THR A 31 -12.99 -4.18 12.58
CA THR A 31 -12.38 -4.85 11.41
C THR A 31 -11.86 -6.23 11.81
N ALA A 32 -12.31 -7.26 11.10
CA ALA A 32 -11.86 -8.64 11.26
C ALA A 32 -10.94 -9.12 10.12
N SER A 33 -11.06 -8.49 8.94
CA SER A 33 -10.25 -8.84 7.79
C SER A 33 -10.13 -7.65 6.83
N TYR A 34 -9.21 -7.77 5.87
CA TYR A 34 -9.06 -6.78 4.81
C TYR A 34 -8.61 -7.41 3.50
N ILE A 35 -8.83 -6.67 2.42
CA ILE A 35 -8.26 -6.95 1.09
C ILE A 35 -7.39 -5.75 0.72
N THR A 36 -6.19 -5.99 0.22
CA THR A 36 -5.36 -4.95 -0.40
C THR A 36 -5.03 -5.35 -1.83
N ASN A 37 -5.02 -4.39 -2.73
CA ASN A 37 -4.58 -4.59 -4.10
C ASN A 37 -3.99 -3.32 -4.69
N TYR A 38 -3.00 -3.53 -5.57
CA TYR A 38 -2.42 -2.48 -6.38
C TYR A 38 -3.05 -2.49 -7.78
N PHE A 39 -3.09 -1.34 -8.42
CA PHE A 39 -3.55 -1.21 -9.80
C PHE A 39 -2.84 -0.06 -10.51
N VAL A 40 -2.50 -0.27 -11.77
CA VAL A 40 -1.86 0.76 -12.60
C VAL A 40 -2.94 1.59 -13.28
N THR A 41 -2.93 2.90 -13.07
CA THR A 41 -3.87 3.84 -13.68
C THR A 41 -3.29 4.53 -14.90
N SER A 42 -1.96 4.69 -14.94
CA SER A 42 -1.23 5.27 -16.07
C SER A 42 0.23 4.79 -16.07
N SER A 43 1.04 5.29 -17.00
CA SER A 43 2.49 5.01 -17.03
C SER A 43 3.26 5.59 -15.85
N SER A 44 2.67 6.50 -15.11
CA SER A 44 3.30 7.23 -13.99
C SER A 44 2.47 7.23 -12.70
N THR A 45 1.42 6.42 -12.63
CA THR A 45 0.55 6.36 -11.45
C THR A 45 0.16 4.92 -11.14
N ILE A 46 0.42 4.52 -9.90
CA ILE A 46 -0.04 3.28 -9.30
C ILE A 46 -1.04 3.64 -8.21
N GLY A 47 -2.14 2.90 -8.12
CA GLY A 47 -3.06 3.00 -6.99
C GLY A 47 -2.90 1.79 -6.07
N GLN A 48 -3.09 2.01 -4.78
CA GLN A 48 -3.23 0.96 -3.78
C GLN A 48 -4.57 1.13 -3.08
N ARG A 49 -5.37 0.09 -3.08
CA ARG A 49 -6.66 0.08 -2.40
C ARG A 49 -6.65 -0.86 -1.22
N TYR A 50 -7.17 -0.40 -0.10
CA TYR A 50 -7.56 -1.22 1.03
C TYR A 50 -9.08 -1.26 1.14
N LYS A 51 -9.63 -2.44 1.41
CA LYS A 51 -11.02 -2.64 1.84
C LYS A 51 -11.00 -3.36 3.17
N PHE A 52 -11.76 -2.87 4.11
CA PHE A 52 -11.88 -3.41 5.46
C PHE A 52 -13.24 -4.05 5.67
N PHE A 53 -13.28 -5.16 6.38
CA PHE A 53 -14.49 -5.96 6.59
C PHE A 53 -14.68 -6.29 8.06
N SER A 54 -15.94 -6.42 8.46
CA SER A 54 -16.30 -6.79 9.85
C SER A 54 -16.35 -8.31 10.09
N ASP A 55 -16.14 -9.10 9.06
CA ASP A 55 -16.10 -10.57 9.13
C ASP A 55 -14.81 -11.12 8.49
N SER A 56 -14.42 -12.33 8.88
CA SER A 56 -13.21 -12.99 8.39
C SER A 56 -13.29 -13.48 6.95
N GLY A 57 -14.46 -13.48 6.35
CA GLY A 57 -14.70 -13.90 4.96
C GLY A 57 -14.73 -12.73 3.96
N CYS A 58 -14.39 -11.50 4.38
CA CYS A 58 -14.39 -10.32 3.54
C CYS A 58 -15.72 -10.07 2.79
N SER A 59 -16.85 -10.30 3.47
CA SER A 59 -18.17 -10.17 2.85
C SER A 59 -18.90 -8.87 3.23
N THR A 60 -18.65 -8.34 4.43
CA THR A 60 -19.32 -7.14 4.95
C THR A 60 -18.33 -5.97 5.03
N GLU A 61 -18.25 -5.18 3.95
CA GLU A 61 -17.34 -4.03 3.86
C GLU A 61 -17.72 -2.95 4.88
N THR A 62 -16.75 -2.50 5.67
CA THR A 62 -16.90 -1.41 6.65
C THR A 62 -16.36 -0.09 6.12
N ALA A 63 -15.26 -0.13 5.39
CA ALA A 63 -14.66 1.03 4.74
C ALA A 63 -13.71 0.62 3.62
N SER A 64 -13.37 1.59 2.78
CA SER A 64 -12.28 1.46 1.81
C SER A 64 -11.50 2.77 1.69
N VAL A 65 -10.22 2.65 1.30
CA VAL A 65 -9.35 3.77 0.96
C VAL A 65 -8.51 3.43 -0.26
N VAL A 66 -8.26 4.43 -1.10
CA VAL A 66 -7.36 4.35 -2.25
C VAL A 66 -6.27 5.40 -2.07
N PHE A 67 -5.04 4.94 -2.05
CA PHE A 67 -3.85 5.78 -2.15
C PHE A 67 -3.39 5.85 -3.60
N GLY A 68 -2.85 6.99 -4.00
CA GLY A 68 -2.18 7.20 -5.28
C GLY A 68 -0.68 7.32 -5.06
N TYR A 69 0.09 6.67 -5.92
CA TYR A 69 1.53 6.84 -6.08
C TYR A 69 1.68 7.58 -7.41
N ASP A 70 1.61 8.91 -7.34
CA ASP A 70 1.52 9.78 -8.50
C ASP A 70 2.91 10.30 -8.90
N ASP A 71 3.05 10.73 -10.16
CA ASP A 71 4.31 11.28 -10.71
C ASP A 71 5.50 10.32 -10.57
N LEU A 72 5.23 9.03 -10.74
CA LEU A 72 6.21 7.97 -10.58
C LEU A 72 7.36 8.17 -11.59
N SER A 73 8.56 8.32 -11.07
CA SER A 73 9.77 8.54 -11.85
C SER A 73 10.84 7.52 -11.48
N ASN A 74 11.48 6.96 -12.51
CA ASN A 74 12.59 6.03 -12.36
C ASN A 74 13.92 6.80 -12.38
N GLY A 75 14.62 6.84 -11.25
CA GLY A 75 15.93 7.45 -11.07
C GLY A 75 17.12 6.51 -11.41
N GLY A 76 16.87 5.44 -12.15
CA GLY A 76 17.89 4.44 -12.51
C GLY A 76 17.99 3.30 -11.50
N SER A 77 19.14 2.60 -11.50
CA SER A 77 19.34 1.41 -10.67
C SER A 77 20.17 1.72 -9.43
N ALA A 78 19.81 1.13 -8.31
CA ALA A 78 20.71 0.90 -7.17
C ALA A 78 21.39 -0.45 -7.35
N THR A 79 22.65 -0.57 -6.97
CA THR A 79 23.45 -1.79 -7.09
C THR A 79 24.26 -2.02 -5.82
N GLY A 80 24.61 -3.27 -5.53
CA GLY A 80 25.39 -3.62 -4.35
C GLY A 80 24.59 -3.59 -3.05
N LEU A 81 23.27 -3.75 -3.15
CA LEU A 81 22.39 -3.80 -1.99
C LEU A 81 22.66 -5.08 -1.16
N ASP A 82 22.63 -4.94 0.16
CA ASP A 82 22.81 -6.05 1.09
C ASP A 82 21.51 -6.85 1.22
N THR A 83 21.42 -7.94 0.48
CA THR A 83 20.23 -8.80 0.47
C THR A 83 19.91 -9.44 1.82
N SER A 84 20.87 -9.50 2.73
CA SER A 84 20.66 -10.06 4.08
C SER A 84 19.81 -9.14 4.97
N LYS A 85 19.71 -7.87 4.63
CA LYS A 85 18.88 -6.89 5.34
C LYS A 85 17.45 -6.83 4.83
N ALA A 86 17.21 -7.34 3.62
CA ALA A 86 15.88 -7.29 3.04
C ALA A 86 14.90 -8.14 3.84
N SER A 87 13.71 -7.61 4.04
CA SER A 87 12.60 -8.36 4.65
C SER A 87 12.08 -9.49 3.75
N ASN A 88 12.33 -9.38 2.44
CA ASN A 88 12.02 -10.44 1.48
C ASN A 88 13.29 -11.23 1.14
N PRO A 89 13.28 -12.56 1.32
CA PRO A 89 14.44 -13.41 1.02
C PRO A 89 14.81 -13.47 -0.48
N SER A 90 13.89 -13.07 -1.36
CA SER A 90 14.14 -13.00 -2.81
C SER A 90 14.63 -11.64 -3.28
N ALA A 91 14.86 -10.68 -2.37
CA ALA A 91 15.33 -9.36 -2.74
C ALA A 91 16.69 -9.44 -3.44
N PRO A 92 16.84 -8.82 -4.63
CA PRO A 92 18.09 -8.85 -5.36
C PRO A 92 19.09 -7.82 -4.82
N SER A 93 20.35 -7.95 -5.21
CA SER A 93 21.39 -6.94 -4.93
C SER A 93 21.27 -5.67 -5.80
N THR A 94 20.23 -5.60 -6.62
CA THR A 94 19.94 -4.45 -7.50
C THR A 94 18.45 -4.15 -7.48
N ALA A 95 18.11 -2.86 -7.47
CA ALA A 95 16.70 -2.41 -7.49
C ALA A 95 16.55 -1.15 -8.33
N SER A 96 15.34 -0.83 -8.74
CA SER A 96 15.01 0.46 -9.34
C SER A 96 14.86 1.51 -8.25
N LYS A 97 15.46 2.66 -8.45
CA LYS A 97 15.25 3.86 -7.63
C LYS A 97 13.98 4.55 -8.09
N LEU A 98 13.04 4.75 -7.21
CA LEU A 98 11.80 5.45 -7.52
C LEU A 98 11.65 6.72 -6.71
N THR A 99 11.04 7.73 -7.34
CA THR A 99 10.46 8.88 -6.66
C THR A 99 9.00 8.99 -7.07
N TYR A 100 8.15 9.37 -6.15
CA TYR A 100 6.71 9.57 -6.40
C TYR A 100 6.09 10.45 -5.33
N ASN A 101 4.87 10.86 -5.57
CA ASN A 101 4.06 11.58 -4.60
C ASN A 101 2.99 10.64 -4.04
N LEU A 102 3.02 10.40 -2.73
CA LEU A 102 1.95 9.68 -2.06
C LEU A 102 0.77 10.63 -1.86
N SER A 103 -0.39 10.24 -2.35
CA SER A 103 -1.64 10.96 -2.20
C SER A 103 -2.72 10.04 -1.68
N CYS A 104 -3.76 10.60 -1.08
CA CYS A 104 -4.99 9.85 -0.82
C CYS A 104 -6.02 10.24 -1.89
N ALA A 105 -6.34 9.29 -2.79
CA ALA A 105 -7.22 9.58 -3.90
C ALA A 105 -8.69 9.57 -3.48
N LYS A 106 -9.12 8.54 -2.74
CA LYS A 106 -10.52 8.32 -2.38
C LYS A 106 -10.67 7.52 -1.11
N MET A 107 -11.74 7.79 -0.36
CA MET A 107 -12.15 6.97 0.77
C MET A 107 -13.67 6.91 0.91
N LYS A 108 -14.15 5.83 1.51
CA LYS A 108 -15.58 5.56 1.72
C LYS A 108 -15.77 4.81 3.03
N GLY A 109 -16.68 5.29 3.87
CA GLY A 109 -17.19 4.56 5.03
C GLY A 109 -18.50 3.86 4.65
N SER A 110 -18.52 2.54 4.65
CA SER A 110 -19.69 1.73 4.34
C SER A 110 -20.59 1.48 5.57
N THR A 111 -20.06 1.78 6.76
CA THR A 111 -20.75 1.68 8.06
C THR A 111 -20.47 2.91 8.92
N ALA A 112 -21.16 3.06 10.06
CA ALA A 112 -20.87 4.13 11.02
C ALA A 112 -19.44 4.07 11.55
N ALA A 113 -18.89 2.88 11.84
CA ALA A 113 -17.50 2.71 12.25
C ALA A 113 -16.53 3.12 11.14
N GLY A 114 -16.82 2.76 9.89
CA GLY A 114 -16.07 3.20 8.71
C GLY A 114 -16.09 4.70 8.54
N VAL A 115 -17.24 5.35 8.69
CA VAL A 115 -17.37 6.82 8.66
C VAL A 115 -16.53 7.47 9.76
N THR A 116 -16.58 6.95 10.98
CA THR A 116 -15.76 7.46 12.09
C THR A 116 -14.26 7.39 11.78
N TRP A 117 -13.82 6.29 11.16
CA TRP A 117 -12.43 6.12 10.78
C TRP A 117 -12.02 7.09 9.65
N ILE A 118 -12.78 7.19 8.55
CA ILE A 118 -12.42 8.11 7.46
C ILE A 118 -12.43 9.57 7.89
N LYS A 119 -13.24 9.94 8.88
CA LYS A 119 -13.28 11.30 9.43
C LYS A 119 -11.92 11.73 10.02
N THR A 120 -11.07 10.79 10.44
CA THR A 120 -9.71 11.09 10.93
C THR A 120 -8.78 11.64 9.85
N PHE A 121 -9.10 11.43 8.59
CA PHE A 121 -8.34 11.90 7.41
C PHE A 121 -8.97 13.12 6.72
N MET A 122 -10.09 13.61 7.24
CA MET A 122 -10.85 14.68 6.59
C MET A 122 -10.92 15.90 7.51
N SER A 123 -10.40 17.03 7.04
CA SER A 123 -10.50 18.31 7.76
C SER A 123 -11.87 18.95 7.51
N GLY A 124 -12.67 19.09 8.56
CA GLY A 124 -13.87 19.96 8.53
C GLY A 124 -15.09 19.41 7.79
N SER A 125 -15.08 18.18 7.33
CA SER A 125 -16.22 17.54 6.67
C SER A 125 -16.87 16.50 7.57
N ASP A 126 -18.20 16.37 7.48
CA ASP A 126 -18.94 15.28 8.12
C ASP A 126 -19.28 14.21 7.07
N PRO A 127 -18.47 13.15 6.96
CA PRO A 127 -18.71 12.08 6.01
C PRO A 127 -19.99 11.31 6.37
N THR A 128 -20.69 10.83 5.34
CA THR A 128 -21.90 10.03 5.48
C THR A 128 -21.69 8.61 4.98
N VAL A 129 -22.41 7.65 5.55
CA VAL A 129 -22.34 6.25 5.16
C VAL A 129 -22.63 6.08 3.67
N GLY A 130 -21.77 5.32 2.99
CA GLY A 130 -21.92 4.96 1.59
C GLY A 130 -21.45 6.01 0.59
N THR A 131 -21.08 7.22 1.05
CA THR A 131 -20.58 8.28 0.16
C THR A 131 -19.06 8.17 0.02
N GLU A 132 -18.58 8.34 -1.21
CA GLU A 132 -17.14 8.41 -1.53
C GLU A 132 -16.67 9.86 -1.41
N TYR A 133 -15.52 10.03 -0.81
CA TYR A 133 -14.87 11.32 -0.59
C TYR A 133 -13.46 11.31 -1.14
N THR A 134 -12.99 12.46 -1.62
CA THR A 134 -11.56 12.69 -1.85
C THR A 134 -10.91 13.04 -0.51
N CYS A 135 -9.78 12.45 -0.22
CA CYS A 135 -9.05 12.77 1.00
C CYS A 135 -8.36 14.14 0.87
N ASP A 136 -8.30 14.87 1.96
CA ASP A 136 -7.55 16.12 2.06
C ASP A 136 -6.21 15.85 2.81
N VAL A 137 -5.47 14.86 2.35
CA VAL A 137 -4.09 14.64 2.80
C VAL A 137 -3.19 15.19 1.71
N GLY A 138 -2.39 16.18 2.06
CA GLY A 138 -1.47 16.82 1.10
C GLY A 138 -0.60 15.80 0.38
N THR A 139 -0.08 16.19 -0.77
CA THR A 139 0.86 15.37 -1.55
C THR A 139 2.19 15.30 -0.82
N ASN A 140 2.65 14.09 -0.52
CA ASN A 140 3.91 13.85 0.17
C ASN A 140 4.90 13.16 -0.77
N ALA A 141 6.05 13.78 -0.98
CA ALA A 141 7.14 13.15 -1.74
C ALA A 141 7.63 11.90 -1.02
N ARG A 142 7.86 10.83 -1.79
CA ARG A 142 8.38 9.55 -1.33
C ARG A 142 9.49 9.07 -2.25
N TYR A 143 10.36 8.29 -1.67
CA TYR A 143 11.53 7.72 -2.32
C TYR A 143 11.56 6.23 -2.02
N ALA A 144 11.87 5.39 -3.00
CA ALA A 144 11.82 3.96 -2.81
C ALA A 144 12.89 3.19 -3.57
N LEU A 145 13.20 1.99 -3.08
CA LEU A 145 13.79 0.92 -3.86
C LEU A 145 12.67 -0.06 -4.22
N MET A 146 12.61 -0.45 -5.48
CA MET A 146 11.60 -1.37 -5.98
C MET A 146 12.22 -2.49 -6.80
N PHE A 147 11.73 -3.70 -6.61
CA PHE A 147 11.93 -4.79 -7.56
C PHE A 147 10.64 -5.58 -7.73
N VAL A 148 10.56 -6.32 -8.83
CA VAL A 148 9.45 -7.25 -9.08
C VAL A 148 9.98 -8.64 -8.76
N ASP A 149 9.34 -9.31 -7.80
CA ASP A 149 9.64 -10.70 -7.49
C ASP A 149 8.79 -11.61 -8.38
N ASP A 150 9.44 -12.23 -9.34
CA ASP A 150 8.86 -13.21 -10.27
C ASP A 150 9.29 -14.66 -9.93
N SER A 151 9.93 -14.85 -8.77
CA SER A 151 10.33 -16.17 -8.33
C SER A 151 9.12 -17.09 -8.13
N SER A 152 9.31 -18.38 -8.41
CA SER A 152 8.24 -19.38 -8.26
C SER A 152 7.75 -19.54 -6.80
N ALA A 153 8.53 -19.10 -5.82
CA ALA A 153 8.16 -19.10 -4.42
C ALA A 153 7.20 -17.95 -4.06
N SER A 154 7.36 -16.82 -4.74
CA SER A 154 6.48 -15.64 -4.59
C SER A 154 5.35 -15.62 -5.62
N ALA A 155 5.49 -16.36 -6.71
CA ALA A 155 4.45 -16.54 -7.74
C ALA A 155 3.25 -17.39 -7.23
N LEU A 156 3.01 -17.42 -5.93
CA LEU A 156 1.84 -18.01 -5.33
C LEU A 156 0.58 -17.44 -5.97
N ALA A 157 0.13 -18.03 -7.06
CA ALA A 157 -1.16 -17.84 -7.70
C ALA A 157 -1.55 -16.39 -8.13
N HIS A 158 -0.78 -15.36 -7.81
CA HIS A 158 -1.20 -13.96 -7.86
C HIS A 158 -0.37 -13.06 -8.80
N GLY A 159 0.60 -13.60 -9.54
CA GLY A 159 1.46 -12.83 -10.44
C GLY A 159 2.71 -12.25 -9.74
N ASN A 160 3.32 -11.26 -10.38
CA ASN A 160 4.54 -10.64 -9.88
C ASN A 160 4.26 -9.74 -8.67
N ILE A 161 5.01 -9.92 -7.61
CA ILE A 161 4.91 -9.09 -6.40
C ILE A 161 5.89 -7.92 -6.53
N ILE A 162 5.40 -6.72 -6.25
CA ILE A 162 6.20 -5.51 -6.23
C ILE A 162 6.57 -5.20 -4.78
N PHE A 163 7.85 -5.10 -4.51
CA PHE A 163 8.37 -4.72 -3.21
C PHE A 163 8.86 -3.29 -3.25
N PHE A 164 8.51 -2.52 -2.23
CA PHE A 164 9.00 -1.19 -2.01
C PHE A 164 9.72 -1.13 -0.68
N GLU A 165 10.93 -0.59 -0.70
CA GLU A 165 11.60 -0.07 0.48
C GLU A 165 11.44 1.45 0.39
N GLU A 166 10.67 2.06 1.28
CA GLU A 166 10.17 3.43 1.14
C GLU A 166 10.76 4.36 2.18
N SER A 167 11.10 5.58 1.80
CA SER A 167 11.59 6.65 2.66
C SER A 167 10.88 7.96 2.37
N GLU A 168 10.78 8.82 3.38
CA GLU A 168 10.22 10.17 3.27
C GLU A 168 11.26 11.23 2.91
N THR A 169 12.55 10.91 3.02
CA THR A 169 13.62 11.91 2.94
C THR A 169 14.52 11.78 1.73
N ALA A 170 14.87 10.56 1.33
CA ALA A 170 15.77 10.31 0.21
C ALA A 170 15.58 8.87 -0.30
N VAL A 171 16.10 8.59 -1.50
CA VAL A 171 16.16 7.20 -2.00
C VAL A 171 16.97 6.36 -1.03
N PRO A 172 16.42 5.23 -0.52
CA PRO A 172 17.13 4.33 0.37
C PRO A 172 18.45 3.87 -0.26
N THR A 173 19.49 3.75 0.55
CA THR A 173 20.82 3.34 0.09
C THR A 173 21.02 1.84 0.15
N ASP A 174 20.16 1.15 0.88
CA ASP A 174 20.21 -0.30 1.07
C ASP A 174 18.80 -0.82 1.42
N TRP A 175 18.62 -2.14 1.45
CA TRP A 175 17.44 -2.75 2.02
C TRP A 175 17.40 -2.51 3.54
N ASP A 176 16.19 -2.38 4.07
CA ASP A 176 15.95 -2.20 5.50
C ASP A 176 16.69 -0.99 6.12
N ASP A 177 16.84 0.08 5.34
CA ASP A 177 17.31 1.37 5.84
C ASP A 177 16.38 1.82 6.99
N PRO A 178 16.91 2.26 8.16
CA PRO A 178 16.09 2.62 9.31
C PRO A 178 15.08 3.74 9.06
N ASP A 179 15.27 4.53 8.02
CA ASP A 179 14.33 5.59 7.61
C ASP A 179 13.25 5.08 6.65
N THR A 180 13.22 3.79 6.32
CA THR A 180 12.28 3.22 5.37
C THR A 180 10.95 2.84 6.00
N LEU A 181 9.86 3.24 5.34
CA LEU A 181 8.52 2.74 5.62
C LEU A 181 8.31 1.46 4.80
N ARG A 182 8.06 0.35 5.49
CA ARG A 182 7.78 -0.91 4.80
C ARG A 182 6.35 -0.91 4.29
N THR A 183 6.19 -0.99 2.99
CA THR A 183 4.89 -1.27 2.40
C THR A 183 4.64 -2.77 2.51
N LEU A 184 3.69 -3.13 3.34
CA LEU A 184 3.31 -4.53 3.52
C LEU A 184 2.45 -5.00 2.34
N GLN A 185 2.70 -6.23 1.96
CA GLN A 185 1.94 -6.99 0.98
C GLN A 185 0.54 -7.29 1.44
#